data_6a7dd848f13dba64f439e5d8a482f3e7
#
_entry.id   6a7dd848f13dba64f439e5d8a482f3e7
#
_cell.length_a   1.000
_cell.length_b   1.000
_cell.length_c   1.000
_cell.angle_alpha   90.00
_cell.angle_beta   90.00
_cell.angle_gamma   90.00
#
_symmetry.space_group_name_H-M   'P 1'
#
loop_
_entity.id
_entity.type
_entity.pdbx_description
1 polymer ?
#
loop_
_entity_poly.entity_id
_entity_poly.type
_entity_poly.pdbx_seq_one_letter_code
_entity_poly.pdbx_strand_id
1 'polypeptide(L)'
;FESLLGVALGFVVLWPTVLSVLQNPRTIDLSSGWGFLTYSKPQQYLAILLSWVLPPDSPYMTSIWSEGIIKWTSMTAYLPLCSLAGVVAYWRARQGDSKKRIVAVCMVFALVPILNSAFYALNSSYYARWFYMPVLILAAMTVSAWEDPSLDLARPARSIAFVMIATLAFALVPVQDATTKEWSLGVLQNPGQYCAVLAFGLGGLAVYHCICRRWQQRRVFARRLPGGVP
;
A
#
# COMPACT_ATOMS: atom_id res chain seq x y z
N PHE A 1 -11.16 5.25 36.12
CA PHE A 1 -10.04 5.71 36.94
C PHE A 1 -8.69 5.28 36.34
N GLU A 2 -8.53 3.99 36.00
CA GLU A 2 -7.30 3.42 35.45
C GLU A 2 -6.86 4.07 34.14
N SER A 3 -7.79 4.34 33.23
CA SER A 3 -7.50 5.02 31.96
C SER A 3 -6.99 6.46 32.17
N LEU A 4 -7.56 7.18 33.14
CA LEU A 4 -7.10 8.53 33.49
C LEU A 4 -5.72 8.50 34.13
N LEU A 5 -5.45 7.53 34.98
CA LEU A 5 -4.15 7.33 35.58
C LEU A 5 -3.10 6.98 34.52
N GLY A 6 -3.44 6.10 33.57
CA GLY A 6 -2.59 5.75 32.45
C GLY A 6 -2.25 6.96 31.56
N VAL A 7 -3.23 7.81 31.27
CA VAL A 7 -3.02 9.06 30.54
C VAL A 7 -2.14 10.02 31.35
N ALA A 8 -2.37 10.18 32.64
CA ALA A 8 -1.56 11.06 33.52
C ALA A 8 -0.10 10.61 33.61
N LEU A 9 0.15 9.30 33.73
CA LEU A 9 1.49 8.73 33.71
C LEU A 9 2.15 8.89 32.33
N GLY A 10 1.40 8.67 31.26
CA GLY A 10 1.87 8.90 29.90
C GLY A 10 2.21 10.37 29.63
N PHE A 11 1.49 11.30 30.25
CA PHE A 11 1.70 12.74 30.10
C PHE A 11 3.06 13.20 30.65
N VAL A 12 3.58 12.53 31.68
CA VAL A 12 4.91 12.82 32.24
C VAL A 12 6.01 12.65 31.18
N VAL A 13 5.87 11.66 30.29
CA VAL A 13 6.81 11.42 29.18
C VAL A 13 6.43 12.22 27.93
N LEU A 14 5.13 12.37 27.66
CA LEU A 14 4.63 13.11 26.51
C LEU A 14 4.91 14.60 26.60
N TRP A 15 4.79 15.21 27.78
CA TRP A 15 4.95 16.66 27.95
C TRP A 15 6.34 17.18 27.58
N PRO A 16 7.46 16.58 28.05
CA PRO A 16 8.78 16.97 27.60
C PRO A 16 8.98 16.79 26.10
N THR A 17 8.39 15.74 25.54
CA THR A 17 8.45 15.48 24.10
C THR A 17 7.70 16.55 23.29
N VAL A 18 6.52 16.95 23.75
CA VAL A 18 5.75 18.06 23.14
C VAL A 18 6.53 19.36 23.23
N LEU A 19 7.11 19.69 24.37
CA LEU A 19 7.93 20.89 24.54
C LEU A 19 9.16 20.87 23.63
N SER A 20 9.83 19.74 23.50
CA SER A 20 10.97 19.57 22.61
C SER A 20 10.58 19.76 21.13
N VAL A 21 9.40 19.27 20.74
CA VAL A 21 8.86 19.43 19.39
C VAL A 21 8.48 20.89 19.12
N LEU A 22 7.86 21.56 20.09
CA LEU A 22 7.47 22.99 19.98
C LEU A 22 8.68 23.94 19.94
N GLN A 23 9.79 23.56 20.57
CA GLN A 23 11.05 24.33 20.57
C GLN A 23 11.92 24.00 19.35
N ASN A 24 11.54 23.03 18.53
CA ASN A 24 12.30 22.70 17.35
C ASN A 24 12.21 23.84 16.33
N PRO A 25 13.35 24.42 15.88
CA PRO A 25 13.37 25.50 14.91
C PRO A 25 12.86 25.11 13.52
N ARG A 26 12.60 23.83 13.28
CA ARG A 26 11.78 23.40 12.15
C ARG A 26 10.35 23.81 12.46
N THR A 27 10.06 25.06 12.16
CA THR A 27 8.72 25.66 12.28
C THR A 27 7.69 24.73 11.68
N ILE A 28 6.62 24.50 12.43
CA ILE A 28 5.41 23.84 11.94
C ILE A 28 4.80 24.79 10.91
N ASP A 29 5.23 24.62 9.66
CA ASP A 29 4.71 25.41 8.57
C ASP A 29 3.45 24.70 8.03
N LEU A 30 2.37 24.89 8.78
CA LEU A 30 1.04 24.31 8.49
C LEU A 30 0.50 24.69 7.12
N SER A 31 1.10 25.69 6.47
CA SER A 31 0.59 26.25 5.23
C SER A 31 1.61 26.34 4.10
N SER A 32 2.83 25.84 4.24
CA SER A 32 3.86 26.00 3.21
C SER A 32 3.56 25.17 1.95
N GLY A 33 2.72 25.75 1.10
CA GLY A 33 2.60 25.35 -0.30
C GLY A 33 1.80 24.07 -0.58
N TRP A 34 0.99 23.56 0.36
CA TRP A 34 0.10 22.44 0.11
C TRP A 34 -1.36 22.73 0.53
N GLY A 35 -2.28 22.20 -0.27
CA GLY A 35 -3.70 22.32 0.03
C GLY A 35 -4.12 21.36 1.15
N PHE A 36 -5.07 21.76 2.00
CA PHE A 36 -5.58 20.91 3.07
C PHE A 36 -6.29 19.64 2.54
N LEU A 37 -6.97 19.74 1.41
CA LEU A 37 -7.79 18.66 0.87
C LEU A 37 -7.13 17.94 -0.30
N THR A 38 -6.20 18.59 -1.00
CA THR A 38 -5.57 18.03 -2.19
C THR A 38 -4.05 18.16 -2.13
N TYR A 39 -3.35 17.12 -2.56
CA TYR A 39 -1.89 17.19 -2.72
C TYR A 39 -1.52 18.14 -3.86
N SER A 40 -0.46 18.91 -3.66
CA SER A 40 0.06 19.83 -4.67
C SER A 40 0.51 19.14 -5.95
N LYS A 41 0.87 17.85 -5.85
CA LYS A 41 1.33 17.02 -6.98
C LYS A 41 0.33 15.89 -7.22
N PRO A 42 -0.38 15.87 -8.36
CA PRO A 42 -1.36 14.81 -8.66
C PRO A 42 -0.73 13.41 -8.75
N GLN A 43 0.57 13.34 -9.09
CA GLN A 43 1.34 12.09 -9.08
C GLN A 43 1.36 11.39 -7.71
N GLN A 44 1.17 12.14 -6.62
CA GLN A 44 1.11 11.62 -5.27
C GLN A 44 -0.06 10.63 -5.08
N TYR A 45 -1.22 10.93 -5.65
CA TYR A 45 -2.37 10.02 -5.60
C TYR A 45 -2.08 8.70 -6.28
N LEU A 46 -1.43 8.78 -7.44
CA LEU A 46 -1.08 7.59 -8.20
C LEU A 46 -0.01 6.77 -7.47
N ALA A 47 0.98 7.42 -6.86
CA ALA A 47 1.97 6.77 -6.03
C ALA A 47 1.35 6.04 -4.84
N ILE A 48 0.37 6.64 -4.17
CA ILE A 48 -0.37 6.01 -3.08
C ILE A 48 -1.08 4.74 -3.56
N LEU A 49 -1.74 4.78 -4.71
CA LEU A 49 -2.43 3.62 -5.29
C LEU A 49 -1.44 2.53 -5.73
N LEU A 50 -0.37 2.90 -6.42
CA LEU A 50 0.65 1.97 -6.87
C LEU A 50 1.41 1.32 -5.71
N SER A 51 1.53 2.02 -4.57
CA SER A 51 2.20 1.50 -3.37
C SER A 51 1.57 0.22 -2.81
N TRP A 52 0.35 -0.12 -3.20
CA TRP A 52 -0.31 -1.37 -2.82
C TRP A 52 0.16 -2.57 -3.63
N VAL A 53 0.63 -2.33 -4.85
CA VAL A 53 0.96 -3.38 -5.82
C VAL A 53 2.45 -3.44 -6.10
N LEU A 54 3.14 -2.31 -6.08
CA LEU A 54 4.58 -2.23 -6.31
C LEU A 54 5.34 -2.13 -4.99
N PRO A 55 6.46 -2.83 -4.86
CA PRO A 55 7.32 -2.72 -3.68
C PRO A 55 7.93 -1.32 -3.58
N PRO A 56 8.37 -0.92 -2.37
CA PRO A 56 9.05 0.36 -2.20
C PRO A 56 10.35 0.41 -2.99
N ASP A 57 10.59 1.55 -3.61
CA ASP A 57 11.85 1.84 -4.24
C ASP A 57 12.94 2.09 -3.18
N SER A 58 14.18 1.83 -3.55
CA SER A 58 15.33 2.27 -2.76
C SER A 58 15.35 3.80 -2.66
N PRO A 59 15.77 4.40 -1.53
CA PRO A 59 15.76 5.85 -1.32
C PRO A 59 16.48 6.68 -2.40
N TYR A 60 17.45 6.08 -3.07
CA TYR A 60 18.28 6.75 -4.09
C TYR A 60 18.05 6.22 -5.51
N MET A 61 17.16 5.25 -5.68
CA MET A 61 16.89 4.64 -6.99
C MET A 61 15.38 4.50 -7.18
N THR A 62 14.78 5.58 -7.63
CA THR A 62 13.35 5.59 -7.95
C THR A 62 13.10 4.87 -9.27
N SER A 63 12.08 4.02 -9.34
CA SER A 63 11.77 3.26 -10.54
C SER A 63 10.91 4.03 -11.53
N ILE A 64 9.93 4.82 -11.05
CA ILE A 64 8.94 5.46 -11.90
C ILE A 64 9.14 6.96 -12.01
N TRP A 65 9.18 7.69 -10.90
CA TRP A 65 9.32 9.15 -10.92
C TRP A 65 10.63 9.62 -10.32
N SER A 66 11.12 10.77 -10.79
CA SER A 66 12.28 11.40 -10.19
C SER A 66 12.01 11.86 -8.75
N GLU A 67 13.06 11.91 -7.93
CA GLU A 67 12.97 12.39 -6.55
C GLU A 67 12.39 13.81 -6.42
N GLY A 68 12.57 14.65 -7.44
CA GLY A 68 12.00 15.99 -7.49
C GLY A 68 10.48 16.01 -7.62
N ILE A 69 9.88 14.95 -8.16
CA ILE A 69 8.42 14.84 -8.34
C ILE A 69 7.77 14.26 -7.10
N ILE A 70 8.29 13.15 -6.58
CA ILE A 70 7.76 12.51 -5.38
C ILE A 70 8.91 12.32 -4.41
N LYS A 71 8.88 13.07 -3.32
CA LYS A 71 9.81 12.90 -2.22
C LYS A 71 9.35 11.69 -1.42
N TRP A 72 10.22 10.67 -1.30
CA TRP A 72 9.97 9.48 -0.50
C TRP A 72 8.99 8.48 -1.13
N THR A 73 9.48 7.71 -2.05
CA THR A 73 8.77 6.55 -2.63
C THR A 73 8.62 5.37 -1.65
N SER A 74 9.22 5.46 -0.47
CA SER A 74 9.07 4.49 0.63
C SER A 74 7.67 4.43 1.26
N MET A 75 6.70 5.02 0.60
CA MET A 75 5.30 5.11 1.01
C MET A 75 4.52 3.87 0.64
N THR A 76 4.82 2.74 1.26
CA THR A 76 4.20 1.53 0.77
C THR A 76 3.30 0.88 1.79
N ALA A 77 2.06 0.71 1.37
CA ALA A 77 1.18 -0.29 1.93
C ALA A 77 1.42 -1.66 1.26
N TYR A 78 2.63 -1.91 0.78
CA TYR A 78 2.96 -3.11 0.03
C TYR A 78 2.90 -4.35 0.92
N LEU A 79 2.15 -5.33 0.46
CA LEU A 79 2.23 -6.70 0.90
C LEU A 79 2.73 -7.56 -0.25
N PRO A 80 3.49 -8.64 0.01
CA PRO A 80 3.80 -9.61 -1.03
C PRO A 80 2.55 -9.94 -1.84
N LEU A 81 2.66 -10.04 -3.16
CA LEU A 81 1.50 -10.13 -4.05
C LEU A 81 0.61 -11.35 -3.78
N CYS A 82 1.19 -12.44 -3.26
CA CYS A 82 0.44 -13.60 -2.77
C CYS A 82 -0.46 -13.23 -1.58
N SER A 83 0.01 -12.38 -0.68
CA SER A 83 -0.79 -11.86 0.44
C SER A 83 -1.88 -10.92 -0.06
N LEU A 84 -1.57 -10.04 -1.00
CA LEU A 84 -2.56 -9.16 -1.63
C LEU A 84 -3.68 -9.98 -2.32
N ALA A 85 -3.36 -11.14 -2.90
CA ALA A 85 -4.36 -12.06 -3.45
C ALA A 85 -5.31 -12.56 -2.35
N GLY A 86 -4.81 -12.85 -1.15
CA GLY A 86 -5.62 -13.20 0.02
C GLY A 86 -6.54 -12.04 0.44
N VAL A 87 -6.02 -10.81 0.47
CA VAL A 87 -6.82 -9.61 0.76
C VAL A 87 -7.96 -9.45 -0.23
N VAL A 88 -7.70 -9.58 -1.53
CA VAL A 88 -8.73 -9.45 -2.58
C VAL A 88 -9.77 -10.57 -2.49
N ALA A 89 -9.35 -11.80 -2.17
CA ALA A 89 -10.28 -12.91 -1.93
C ALA A 89 -11.21 -12.61 -0.76
N TYR A 90 -10.63 -12.20 0.38
CA TYR A 90 -11.37 -11.81 1.58
C TYR A 90 -12.34 -10.67 1.32
N TRP A 91 -11.86 -9.63 0.62
CA TRP A 91 -12.66 -8.46 0.29
C TRP A 91 -13.91 -8.80 -0.51
N ARG A 92 -13.79 -9.72 -1.47
CA ARG A 92 -14.92 -10.16 -2.30
C ARG A 92 -15.91 -11.04 -1.54
N ALA A 93 -15.42 -11.87 -0.62
CA ALA A 93 -16.24 -12.86 0.07
C ALA A 93 -17.00 -12.31 1.29
N ARG A 94 -16.36 -11.45 2.07
CA ARG A 94 -16.91 -10.94 3.33
C ARG A 94 -17.49 -9.55 3.15
N GLN A 95 -18.81 -9.41 3.19
CA GLN A 95 -19.49 -8.11 3.18
C GLN A 95 -19.72 -7.61 4.62
N GLY A 96 -19.57 -6.28 4.83
CA GLY A 96 -19.90 -5.64 6.12
C GLY A 96 -18.85 -5.82 7.23
N ASP A 97 -17.71 -6.44 6.97
CA ASP A 97 -16.66 -6.68 7.96
C ASP A 97 -15.98 -5.37 8.41
N SER A 98 -15.68 -5.29 9.71
CA SER A 98 -14.98 -4.17 10.34
C SER A 98 -13.59 -3.94 9.75
N LYS A 99 -12.84 -4.99 9.43
CA LYS A 99 -11.51 -4.89 8.80
C LYS A 99 -11.56 -4.10 7.50
N LYS A 100 -12.58 -4.34 6.65
CA LYS A 100 -12.77 -3.59 5.39
C LYS A 100 -13.05 -2.12 5.64
N ARG A 101 -13.88 -1.80 6.65
CA ARG A 101 -14.19 -0.41 7.01
C ARG A 101 -12.93 0.31 7.49
N ILE A 102 -12.11 -0.33 8.32
CA ILE A 102 -10.87 0.26 8.81
C ILE A 102 -9.90 0.51 7.65
N VAL A 103 -9.72 -0.45 6.73
CA VAL A 103 -8.88 -0.25 5.54
C VAL A 103 -9.40 0.87 4.67
N ALA A 104 -10.73 0.98 4.47
CA ALA A 104 -11.34 2.07 3.71
C ALA A 104 -11.10 3.44 4.39
N VAL A 105 -11.23 3.52 5.71
CA VAL A 105 -10.91 4.72 6.48
C VAL A 105 -9.42 5.07 6.34
N CYS A 106 -8.53 4.10 6.47
CA CYS A 106 -7.09 4.31 6.24
C CYS A 106 -6.80 4.82 4.83
N MET A 107 -7.53 4.34 3.81
CA MET A 107 -7.38 4.84 2.44
C MET A 107 -7.81 6.31 2.33
N VAL A 108 -8.92 6.70 2.96
CA VAL A 108 -9.33 8.11 3.01
C VAL A 108 -8.27 8.96 3.71
N PHE A 109 -7.72 8.49 4.82
CA PHE A 109 -6.62 9.17 5.52
C PHE A 109 -5.37 9.30 4.65
N ALA A 110 -5.06 8.32 3.82
CA ALA A 110 -3.93 8.39 2.89
C ALA A 110 -4.15 9.39 1.75
N LEU A 111 -5.39 9.50 1.25
CA LEU A 111 -5.72 10.31 0.08
C LEU A 111 -5.97 11.80 0.42
N VAL A 112 -6.28 12.12 1.67
CA VAL A 112 -6.57 13.50 2.09
C VAL A 112 -5.38 14.04 2.90
N PRO A 113 -4.66 15.08 2.42
CA PRO A 113 -3.44 15.58 3.05
C PRO A 113 -3.58 15.93 4.52
N ILE A 114 -4.62 16.64 4.92
CA ILE A 114 -4.82 17.02 6.32
C ILE A 114 -5.02 15.83 7.24
N LEU A 115 -5.72 14.79 6.78
CA LEU A 115 -5.93 13.57 7.55
C LEU A 115 -4.62 12.76 7.63
N ASN A 116 -3.87 12.70 6.55
CA ASN A 116 -2.57 12.04 6.52
C ASN A 116 -1.57 12.75 7.45
N SER A 117 -1.51 14.06 7.40
CA SER A 117 -0.59 14.87 8.19
C SER A 117 -0.89 14.85 9.70
N ALA A 118 -2.12 14.48 10.10
CA ALA A 118 -2.49 14.34 11.51
C ALA A 118 -1.59 13.31 12.24
N PHE A 119 -1.11 12.28 11.54
CA PHE A 119 -0.17 11.30 12.08
C PHE A 119 1.26 11.87 12.30
N TYR A 120 1.52 13.07 11.85
CA TYR A 120 2.79 13.78 12.03
C TYR A 120 2.59 15.18 12.60
N ALA A 121 1.61 15.34 13.47
CA ALA A 121 1.29 16.61 14.11
C ALA A 121 1.12 17.77 13.10
N LEU A 122 0.54 17.50 11.94
CA LEU A 122 0.30 18.45 10.84
C LEU A 122 1.58 19.09 10.25
N ASN A 123 2.74 18.48 10.46
CA ASN A 123 4.04 19.05 10.06
C ASN A 123 4.49 18.64 8.64
N SER A 124 3.68 17.90 7.90
CA SER A 124 3.98 17.52 6.52
C SER A 124 2.72 17.19 5.76
N SER A 125 2.64 17.57 4.50
CA SER A 125 1.49 17.23 3.64
C SER A 125 1.32 15.73 3.44
N TYR A 126 2.39 14.96 3.54
CA TYR A 126 2.38 13.52 3.39
C TYR A 126 3.31 12.83 4.39
N TYR A 127 2.77 11.84 5.08
CA TYR A 127 3.50 11.03 6.06
C TYR A 127 3.05 9.57 5.97
N ALA A 128 3.96 8.66 5.66
CA ALA A 128 3.61 7.27 5.37
C ALA A 128 3.97 6.27 6.47
N ARG A 129 4.66 6.69 7.53
CA ARG A 129 5.10 5.74 8.58
C ARG A 129 3.93 5.07 9.31
N TRP A 130 2.76 5.68 9.36
CA TRP A 130 1.57 5.07 9.95
C TRP A 130 0.97 3.92 9.11
N PHE A 131 1.43 3.72 7.89
CA PHE A 131 0.92 2.66 7.00
C PHE A 131 1.15 1.24 7.54
N TYR A 132 1.99 1.06 8.57
CA TYR A 132 2.05 -0.22 9.26
C TYR A 132 0.68 -0.69 9.80
N MET A 133 -0.21 0.24 10.16
CA MET A 133 -1.56 -0.08 10.64
C MET A 133 -2.43 -0.76 9.55
N PRO A 134 -2.67 -0.15 8.38
CA PRO A 134 -3.40 -0.83 7.32
C PRO A 134 -2.70 -2.11 6.85
N VAL A 135 -1.36 -2.14 6.78
CA VAL A 135 -0.60 -3.36 6.40
C VAL A 135 -0.88 -4.51 7.37
N LEU A 136 -0.93 -4.25 8.66
CA LEU A 136 -1.27 -5.27 9.67
C LEU A 136 -2.69 -5.83 9.47
N ILE A 137 -3.65 -4.95 9.18
CA ILE A 137 -5.05 -5.36 8.94
C ILE A 137 -5.15 -6.17 7.63
N LEU A 138 -4.44 -5.76 6.58
CA LEU A 138 -4.36 -6.51 5.33
C LEU A 138 -3.73 -7.89 5.53
N ALA A 139 -2.68 -7.99 6.34
CA ALA A 139 -2.08 -9.26 6.70
C ALA A 139 -3.08 -10.16 7.45
N ALA A 140 -3.83 -9.62 8.40
CA ALA A 140 -4.88 -10.35 9.11
C ALA A 140 -6.01 -10.82 8.16
N MET A 141 -6.39 -10.00 7.17
CA MET A 141 -7.35 -10.41 6.13
C MET A 141 -6.79 -11.55 5.28
N THR A 142 -5.49 -11.51 4.96
CA THR A 142 -4.81 -12.57 4.20
C THR A 142 -4.86 -13.90 4.95
N VAL A 143 -4.47 -13.90 6.23
CA VAL A 143 -4.52 -15.10 7.07
C VAL A 143 -5.95 -15.65 7.13
N SER A 144 -6.93 -14.79 7.41
CA SER A 144 -8.34 -15.19 7.42
C SER A 144 -8.81 -15.78 6.08
N ALA A 145 -8.28 -15.29 4.95
CA ALA A 145 -8.60 -15.84 3.64
C ALA A 145 -7.96 -17.22 3.40
N TRP A 146 -6.74 -17.43 3.92
CA TRP A 146 -6.04 -18.71 3.78
C TRP A 146 -6.63 -19.80 4.67
N GLU A 147 -7.17 -19.43 5.82
CA GLU A 147 -7.85 -20.34 6.74
C GLU A 147 -9.22 -20.78 6.21
N ASP A 148 -9.87 -19.96 5.40
CA ASP A 148 -11.20 -20.26 4.85
C ASP A 148 -11.10 -21.11 3.57
N PRO A 149 -11.43 -22.41 3.65
CA PRO A 149 -11.32 -23.31 2.51
C PRO A 149 -12.34 -23.07 1.42
N SER A 150 -13.35 -22.24 1.67
CA SER A 150 -14.41 -21.91 0.71
C SER A 150 -13.96 -20.85 -0.31
N LEU A 151 -12.87 -20.12 -0.02
CA LEU A 151 -12.43 -19.00 -0.83
C LEU A 151 -11.57 -19.46 -2.02
N ASP A 152 -11.88 -18.90 -3.19
CA ASP A 152 -11.03 -19.05 -4.39
C ASP A 152 -9.87 -18.05 -4.33
N LEU A 153 -8.68 -18.53 -4.00
CA LEU A 153 -7.46 -17.74 -3.94
C LEU A 153 -6.77 -17.59 -5.32
N ALA A 154 -7.14 -18.43 -6.29
CA ALA A 154 -6.49 -18.43 -7.60
C ALA A 154 -6.99 -17.28 -8.52
N ARG A 155 -8.26 -16.92 -8.45
CA ARG A 155 -8.82 -15.84 -9.25
C ARG A 155 -8.25 -14.46 -8.89
N PRO A 156 -8.13 -14.09 -7.59
CA PRO A 156 -7.50 -12.83 -7.21
C PRO A 156 -6.07 -12.68 -7.71
N ALA A 157 -5.27 -13.73 -7.69
CA ALA A 157 -3.91 -13.71 -8.20
C ALA A 157 -3.85 -13.26 -9.67
N ARG A 158 -4.77 -13.74 -10.52
CA ARG A 158 -4.88 -13.29 -11.92
C ARG A 158 -5.27 -11.82 -12.04
N SER A 159 -6.19 -11.35 -11.20
CA SER A 159 -6.59 -9.93 -11.20
C SER A 159 -5.41 -9.02 -10.86
N ILE A 160 -4.58 -9.42 -9.87
CA ILE A 160 -3.39 -8.65 -9.48
C ILE A 160 -2.34 -8.70 -10.60
N ALA A 161 -2.12 -9.85 -11.23
CA ALA A 161 -1.22 -9.96 -12.38
C ALA A 161 -1.65 -9.02 -13.53
N PHE A 162 -2.95 -8.94 -13.80
CA PHE A 162 -3.48 -8.00 -14.78
C PHE A 162 -3.20 -6.53 -14.39
N VAL A 163 -3.42 -6.16 -13.13
CA VAL A 163 -3.10 -4.82 -12.63
C VAL A 163 -1.61 -4.52 -12.78
N MET A 164 -0.73 -5.47 -12.42
CA MET A 164 0.72 -5.30 -12.61
C MET A 164 1.09 -5.11 -14.08
N ILE A 165 0.50 -5.88 -14.99
CA ILE A 165 0.73 -5.71 -16.42
C ILE A 165 0.21 -4.34 -16.88
N ALA A 166 -0.95 -3.91 -16.38
CA ALA A 166 -1.50 -2.59 -16.71
C ALA A 166 -0.57 -1.44 -16.26
N THR A 167 0.26 -1.63 -15.23
CA THR A 167 1.26 -0.61 -14.85
C THR A 167 2.33 -0.38 -15.91
N LEU A 168 2.53 -1.30 -16.86
CA LEU A 168 3.41 -1.08 -18.01
C LEU A 168 2.95 0.09 -18.90
N ALA A 169 1.67 0.45 -18.84
CA ALA A 169 1.16 1.62 -19.57
C ALA A 169 1.90 2.91 -19.18
N PHE A 170 2.42 3.00 -17.94
CA PHE A 170 3.24 4.15 -17.52
C PHE A 170 4.54 4.28 -18.29
N ALA A 171 5.10 3.17 -18.76
CA ALA A 171 6.29 3.18 -19.60
C ALA A 171 6.05 3.84 -20.97
N LEU A 172 4.80 3.95 -21.38
CA LEU A 172 4.40 4.47 -22.69
C LEU A 172 3.83 5.89 -22.63
N VAL A 173 3.64 6.45 -21.44
CA VAL A 173 3.11 7.81 -21.28
C VAL A 173 4.15 8.81 -21.77
N PRO A 174 3.85 9.64 -22.79
CA PRO A 174 4.76 10.69 -23.22
C PRO A 174 4.87 11.76 -22.13
N VAL A 175 6.10 12.13 -21.77
CA VAL A 175 6.41 13.17 -20.81
C VAL A 175 7.27 14.22 -21.48
N GLN A 176 6.92 15.48 -21.29
CA GLN A 176 7.72 16.60 -21.71
C GLN A 176 8.67 17.01 -20.59
N ASP A 177 9.96 17.07 -20.90
CA ASP A 177 10.96 17.61 -19.96
C ASP A 177 10.69 19.11 -19.73
N ALA A 178 10.61 19.50 -18.47
CA ALA A 178 10.30 20.88 -18.09
C ALA A 178 11.40 21.87 -18.52
N THR A 179 12.64 21.40 -18.70
CA THR A 179 13.82 22.21 -18.98
C THR A 179 14.14 22.25 -20.48
N THR A 180 14.19 21.09 -21.12
CA THR A 180 14.56 20.97 -22.55
C THR A 180 13.36 21.06 -23.48
N LYS A 181 12.13 20.93 -22.94
CA LYS A 181 10.87 20.81 -23.71
C LYS A 181 10.84 19.67 -24.72
N GLU A 182 11.78 18.75 -24.65
CA GLU A 182 11.82 17.56 -25.46
C GLU A 182 10.81 16.54 -24.95
N TRP A 183 10.17 15.82 -25.87
CA TRP A 183 9.26 14.74 -25.55
C TRP A 183 10.02 13.43 -25.41
N SER A 184 9.94 12.79 -24.24
CA SER A 184 10.43 11.44 -24.02
C SER A 184 9.25 10.48 -23.78
N LEU A 185 9.43 9.23 -24.19
CA LEU A 185 8.46 8.17 -23.89
C LEU A 185 8.78 7.58 -22.51
N GLY A 186 7.75 7.61 -21.66
CA GLY A 186 7.77 6.94 -20.36
C GLY A 186 8.20 7.81 -19.20
N VAL A 187 7.58 7.54 -18.03
CA VAL A 187 7.88 8.15 -16.74
C VAL A 187 8.92 7.36 -15.95
N LEU A 188 9.46 6.26 -16.53
CA LEU A 188 10.37 5.35 -15.84
C LEU A 188 11.76 5.97 -15.73
N GLN A 189 12.24 6.11 -14.50
CA GLN A 189 13.61 6.55 -14.22
C GLN A 189 14.61 5.40 -14.34
N ASN A 190 14.24 4.22 -13.85
CA ASN A 190 15.07 3.01 -13.89
C ASN A 190 14.28 1.84 -14.52
N PRO A 191 14.24 1.76 -15.89
CA PRO A 191 13.47 0.71 -16.57
C PRO A 191 13.91 -0.71 -16.19
N GLY A 192 15.21 -0.93 -15.99
CA GLY A 192 15.74 -2.24 -15.61
C GLY A 192 15.24 -2.72 -14.25
N GLN A 193 15.25 -1.85 -13.24
CA GLN A 193 14.70 -2.15 -11.92
C GLN A 193 13.19 -2.41 -11.99
N TYR A 194 12.45 -1.59 -12.72
CA TYR A 194 11.02 -1.74 -12.89
C TYR A 194 10.66 -3.08 -13.57
N CYS A 195 11.35 -3.42 -14.66
CA CYS A 195 11.17 -4.71 -15.33
C CYS A 195 11.50 -5.90 -14.41
N ALA A 196 12.56 -5.80 -13.60
CA ALA A 196 12.89 -6.84 -12.63
C ALA A 196 11.78 -7.02 -11.59
N VAL A 197 11.25 -5.93 -11.03
CA VAL A 197 10.12 -5.96 -10.08
C VAL A 197 8.90 -6.62 -10.71
N LEU A 198 8.55 -6.28 -11.95
CA LEU A 198 7.44 -6.91 -12.67
C LEU A 198 7.69 -8.40 -12.93
N ALA A 199 8.88 -8.77 -13.36
CA ALA A 199 9.22 -10.15 -13.66
C ALA A 199 9.14 -11.04 -12.40
N PHE A 200 9.74 -10.61 -11.29
CA PHE A 200 9.67 -11.32 -10.01
C PHE A 200 8.25 -11.35 -9.45
N GLY A 201 7.52 -10.25 -9.53
CA GLY A 201 6.14 -10.17 -9.07
C GLY A 201 5.19 -11.10 -9.85
N LEU A 202 5.25 -11.05 -11.18
CA LEU A 202 4.44 -11.91 -12.05
C LEU A 202 4.83 -13.38 -11.91
N GLY A 203 6.14 -13.68 -11.83
CA GLY A 203 6.64 -15.03 -11.58
C GLY A 203 6.13 -15.59 -10.25
N GLY A 204 6.22 -14.82 -9.18
CA GLY A 204 5.69 -15.19 -7.86
C GLY A 204 4.17 -15.43 -7.87
N LEU A 205 3.41 -14.56 -8.55
CA LEU A 205 1.96 -14.74 -8.71
C LEU A 205 1.61 -15.99 -9.55
N ALA A 206 2.39 -16.29 -10.60
CA ALA A 206 2.19 -17.49 -11.40
C ALA A 206 2.40 -18.76 -10.56
N VAL A 207 3.48 -18.84 -9.79
CA VAL A 207 3.75 -19.93 -8.86
C VAL A 207 2.63 -20.06 -7.83
N TYR A 208 2.26 -18.96 -7.19
CA TYR A 208 1.16 -18.94 -6.22
C TYR A 208 -0.17 -19.41 -6.82
N HIS A 209 -0.50 -18.94 -8.02
CA HIS A 209 -1.70 -19.36 -8.74
C HIS A 209 -1.70 -20.88 -9.02
N CYS A 210 -0.57 -21.42 -9.47
CA CYS A 210 -0.44 -22.86 -9.71
C CYS A 210 -0.61 -23.69 -8.42
N ILE A 211 -0.01 -23.24 -7.31
CA ILE A 211 -0.14 -23.89 -6.00
C ILE A 211 -1.61 -23.88 -5.55
N CYS A 212 -2.27 -22.72 -5.59
CA CYS A 212 -3.67 -22.58 -5.19
C CYS A 212 -4.60 -23.47 -6.04
N ARG A 213 -4.40 -23.50 -7.36
CA ARG A 213 -5.18 -24.41 -8.25
C ARG A 213 -5.00 -25.86 -7.91
N ARG A 214 -3.76 -26.33 -7.74
CA ARG A 214 -3.48 -27.74 -7.38
C ARG A 214 -4.11 -28.09 -6.03
N TRP A 215 -4.03 -27.19 -5.06
CA TRP A 215 -4.62 -27.40 -3.75
C TRP A 215 -6.15 -27.48 -3.78
N GLN A 216 -6.81 -26.62 -4.54
CA GLN A 216 -8.26 -26.67 -4.75
C GLN A 216 -8.69 -27.95 -5.47
N GLN A 217 -7.96 -28.38 -6.50
CA GLN A 217 -8.25 -29.64 -7.21
C GLN A 217 -8.18 -30.86 -6.27
N ARG A 218 -7.15 -30.92 -5.43
CA ARG A 218 -7.00 -32.00 -4.44
C ARG A 218 -8.16 -32.03 -3.45
N ARG A 219 -8.63 -30.89 -2.97
CA ARG A 219 -9.78 -30.80 -2.06
C ARG A 219 -11.08 -31.26 -2.71
N VAL A 220 -11.34 -30.86 -3.95
CA VAL A 220 -12.50 -31.31 -4.71
C VAL A 220 -12.49 -32.83 -4.91
N PHE A 221 -11.31 -33.38 -5.20
CA PHE A 221 -11.12 -34.83 -5.36
C PHE A 221 -11.37 -35.58 -4.03
N ALA A 222 -10.80 -35.09 -2.93
CA ALA A 222 -10.99 -35.69 -1.62
C ALA A 222 -12.47 -35.71 -1.16
N ARG A 223 -13.24 -34.67 -1.48
CA ARG A 223 -14.69 -34.63 -1.19
C ARG A 223 -15.54 -35.57 -2.04
N ARG A 224 -15.03 -36.05 -3.19
CA ARG A 224 -15.73 -36.99 -4.08
C ARG A 224 -15.48 -38.45 -3.73
N LEU A 225 -14.54 -38.75 -2.86
CA LEU A 225 -14.29 -40.11 -2.41
C LEU A 225 -15.37 -40.52 -1.39
N PRO A 226 -16.04 -41.68 -1.60
CA PRO A 226 -17.01 -42.18 -0.62
C PRO A 226 -16.25 -42.52 0.68
N GLY A 227 -16.57 -41.82 1.76
CA GLY A 227 -15.90 -41.94 3.05
C GLY A 227 -14.96 -40.80 3.44
N GLY A 228 -14.89 -39.71 2.65
CA GLY A 228 -14.17 -38.50 3.04
C GLY A 228 -14.81 -37.84 4.27
N VAL A 229 -14.05 -37.81 5.37
CA VAL A 229 -14.41 -37.10 6.60
C VAL A 229 -14.51 -35.59 6.29
N PRO A 230 -15.50 -34.86 6.84
CA PRO A 230 -15.73 -33.44 6.59
C PRO A 230 -14.56 -32.52 7.01
#